data_3e3dcf9449627d1473e28a6a28d4cbb2
#
_entry.id   3e3dcf9449627d1473e28a6a28d4cbb2
#
_cell.length_a   1.000
_cell.length_b   1.000
_cell.length_c   1.000
_cell.angle_alpha   90.00
_cell.angle_beta   90.00
_cell.angle_gamma   90.00
#
_symmetry.space_group_name_H-M   'P 1'
#
loop_
_entity.id
_entity.type
_entity.pdbx_description
1 polymer ?
#
loop_
_entity_poly.entity_id
_entity_poly.type
_entity_poly.pdbx_seq_one_letter_code
_entity_poly.pdbx_strand_id
1 'polypeptide(L)'
;MASWVTHLMIADGVLARFPGLDRRGFCVGNIAPDCNVENADWTTFTPSRELTHWMQGERKKASDCDAFCDKYIVDRKKEIQSAEEFAFLLGYYAHLLTDAAFQAFIRDEDRVRAAWRRIEADAELGPASAGMEETWDVIKQLIPKRERMRRIYVIEGEYLRDHPDSGYLTEILPLTQFPDYIDYLPTGAIVRKIGVMGYLPKPDENVTRFITMSREEYRTFVENTIELVLEKISVFLFQIRKVQKE
;
A
#
# COMPACT_ATOMS: atom_id res chain seq x y z
N MET A 1 -6.60 -3.66 -1.28
CA MET A 1 -5.25 -3.44 -0.80
C MET A 1 -4.35 -3.28 -1.99
N ALA A 2 -3.56 -2.25 -1.93
CA ALA A 2 -2.42 -2.11 -2.80
C ALA A 2 -1.40 -3.25 -2.53
N SER A 3 -0.49 -3.52 -3.43
CA SER A 3 0.61 -4.45 -3.21
C SER A 3 1.77 -3.73 -2.49
N TRP A 4 2.73 -4.48 -1.99
CA TRP A 4 3.93 -3.88 -1.40
C TRP A 4 4.70 -2.98 -2.38
N VAL A 5 4.80 -3.39 -3.64
CA VAL A 5 5.47 -2.55 -4.65
C VAL A 5 4.71 -1.24 -4.85
N THR A 6 3.37 -1.27 -4.92
CA THR A 6 2.56 -0.05 -4.98
C THR A 6 2.82 0.87 -3.78
N HIS A 7 2.87 0.32 -2.56
CA HIS A 7 3.18 1.10 -1.35
C HIS A 7 4.58 1.73 -1.45
N LEU A 8 5.56 1.00 -1.97
CA LEU A 8 6.93 1.51 -2.10
C LEU A 8 7.08 2.50 -3.28
N MET A 9 6.32 2.37 -4.35
CA MET A 9 6.23 3.42 -5.39
C MET A 9 5.78 4.76 -4.79
N ILE A 10 4.78 4.72 -3.91
CA ILE A 10 4.29 5.91 -3.21
C ILE A 10 5.35 6.41 -2.22
N ALA A 11 5.97 5.51 -1.47
CA ALA A 11 7.05 5.86 -0.54
C ALA A 11 8.24 6.53 -1.25
N ASP A 12 8.67 6.00 -2.40
CA ASP A 12 9.74 6.60 -3.20
C ASP A 12 9.39 8.01 -3.68
N GLY A 13 8.14 8.22 -4.12
CA GLY A 13 7.64 9.54 -4.51
C GLY A 13 7.62 10.55 -3.34
N VAL A 14 7.26 10.11 -2.15
CA VAL A 14 7.29 10.93 -0.93
C VAL A 14 8.73 11.26 -0.53
N LEU A 15 9.63 10.26 -0.51
CA LEU A 15 11.04 10.43 -0.15
C LEU A 15 11.78 11.36 -1.10
N ALA A 16 11.43 11.35 -2.39
CA ALA A 16 11.97 12.30 -3.36
C ALA A 16 11.67 13.77 -3.01
N ARG A 17 10.53 14.03 -2.35
CA ARG A 17 10.10 15.37 -1.89
C ARG A 17 10.61 15.72 -0.49
N PHE A 18 10.92 14.73 0.35
CA PHE A 18 11.44 14.87 1.71
C PHE A 18 12.74 14.08 1.92
N PRO A 19 13.86 14.50 1.32
CA PRO A 19 15.13 13.76 1.38
C PRO A 19 15.75 13.70 2.79
N GLY A 20 15.24 14.47 3.74
CA GLY A 20 15.68 14.43 5.14
C GLY A 20 14.91 13.41 6.00
N LEU A 21 13.92 12.70 5.46
CA LEU A 21 13.22 11.62 6.14
C LEU A 21 14.09 10.35 6.09
N ASP A 22 14.18 9.64 7.21
CA ASP A 22 14.91 8.36 7.23
C ASP A 22 14.28 7.37 6.25
N ARG A 23 15.02 7.04 5.20
CA ARG A 23 14.54 6.23 4.07
C ARG A 23 14.17 4.82 4.52
N ARG A 24 15.05 4.18 5.31
CA ARG A 24 14.86 2.81 5.76
C ARG A 24 13.64 2.69 6.65
N GLY A 25 13.52 3.54 7.66
CA GLY A 25 12.37 3.58 8.55
C GLY A 25 11.07 3.79 7.77
N PHE A 26 11.02 4.78 6.87
CA PHE A 26 9.83 5.07 6.08
C PHE A 26 9.41 3.92 5.16
N CYS A 27 10.35 3.30 4.45
CA CYS A 27 10.06 2.15 3.59
C CYS A 27 9.57 0.95 4.39
N VAL A 28 10.22 0.61 5.52
CA VAL A 28 9.82 -0.52 6.36
C VAL A 28 8.45 -0.27 7.00
N GLY A 29 8.16 0.96 7.43
CA GLY A 29 6.85 1.36 7.92
C GLY A 29 5.75 1.11 6.89
N ASN A 30 6.03 1.37 5.61
CA ASN A 30 5.06 1.15 4.51
C ASN A 30 4.71 -0.32 4.23
N ILE A 31 5.39 -1.29 4.81
CA ILE A 31 5.02 -2.72 4.72
C ILE A 31 4.54 -3.30 6.06
N ALA A 32 4.81 -2.60 7.16
CA ALA A 32 4.58 -3.11 8.51
C ALA A 32 3.12 -3.53 8.82
N PRO A 33 2.07 -2.82 8.35
CA PRO A 33 0.69 -3.26 8.56
C PRO A 33 0.36 -4.65 8.00
N ASP A 34 1.06 -5.09 6.97
CA ASP A 34 0.90 -6.41 6.35
C ASP A 34 1.77 -7.49 7.00
N CYS A 35 2.58 -7.15 8.04
CA CYS A 35 3.54 -8.07 8.66
C CYS A 35 2.96 -8.91 9.80
N ASN A 36 1.65 -9.11 9.86
CA ASN A 36 1.03 -10.10 10.71
C ASN A 36 1.48 -11.53 10.34
N VAL A 37 1.45 -12.43 11.32
CA VAL A 37 1.91 -13.82 11.19
C VAL A 37 0.74 -14.72 10.82
N GLU A 38 0.90 -15.52 9.79
CA GLU A 38 -0.08 -16.50 9.33
C GLU A 38 -0.23 -17.64 10.34
N ASN A 39 -1.45 -18.09 10.58
CA ASN A 39 -1.73 -19.34 11.27
C ASN A 39 -1.43 -20.55 10.37
N ALA A 40 -1.40 -21.72 10.95
CA ALA A 40 -0.97 -22.95 10.25
C ALA A 40 -1.77 -23.26 8.97
N ASP A 41 -3.03 -22.85 8.93
CA ASP A 41 -3.93 -23.05 7.78
C ASP A 41 -3.97 -21.86 6.79
N TRP A 42 -3.25 -20.78 7.06
CA TRP A 42 -3.23 -19.55 6.27
C TRP A 42 -4.59 -18.85 6.12
N THR A 43 -5.57 -19.20 6.94
CA THR A 43 -6.91 -18.57 6.89
C THR A 43 -7.04 -17.38 7.81
N THR A 44 -6.27 -17.36 8.90
CA THR A 44 -6.25 -16.31 9.90
C THR A 44 -4.82 -15.81 10.17
N PHE A 45 -4.71 -14.67 10.84
CA PHE A 45 -3.44 -13.99 11.08
C PHE A 45 -3.37 -13.47 12.51
N THR A 46 -2.17 -13.42 13.08
CA THR A 46 -1.90 -12.87 14.40
C THR A 46 -0.85 -11.75 14.30
N PRO A 47 -1.13 -10.54 14.75
CA PRO A 47 -2.47 -10.05 15.11
C PRO A 47 -3.43 -10.05 13.89
N SER A 48 -4.72 -9.83 14.15
CA SER A 48 -5.68 -9.80 13.04
C SER A 48 -5.39 -8.62 12.11
N ARG A 49 -5.85 -8.73 10.86
CA ARG A 49 -5.72 -7.65 9.90
C ARG A 49 -6.48 -6.40 10.33
N GLU A 50 -7.64 -6.58 10.96
CA GLU A 50 -8.45 -5.48 11.49
C GLU A 50 -7.63 -4.62 12.47
N LEU A 51 -6.81 -5.28 13.33
CA LEU A 51 -5.93 -4.57 14.24
C LEU A 51 -4.79 -3.86 13.51
N THR A 52 -4.06 -4.57 12.65
CA THR A 52 -2.88 -3.99 11.97
C THR A 52 -3.24 -2.87 10.99
N HIS A 53 -4.43 -2.91 10.39
CA HIS A 53 -4.91 -1.89 9.46
C HIS A 53 -5.88 -0.90 10.10
N TRP A 54 -6.06 -0.93 11.43
CA TRP A 54 -6.94 0.02 12.14
C TRP A 54 -8.36 0.07 11.59
N MET A 55 -8.88 -1.09 11.18
CA MET A 55 -10.21 -1.18 10.59
C MET A 55 -11.26 -1.23 11.68
N GLN A 56 -12.18 -0.27 11.70
CA GLN A 56 -13.32 -0.28 12.60
C GLN A 56 -14.49 -1.07 12.00
N GLY A 57 -14.64 -2.31 12.44
CA GLY A 57 -15.82 -3.14 12.11
C GLY A 57 -15.70 -3.86 10.77
N GLU A 58 -16.61 -3.62 9.84
CA GLU A 58 -16.71 -4.40 8.60
C GLU A 58 -15.47 -4.32 7.71
N ARG A 59 -15.05 -5.45 7.12
CA ARG A 59 -13.90 -5.63 6.20
C ARG A 59 -13.81 -4.61 5.04
N LYS A 60 -14.88 -3.89 4.73
CA LYS A 60 -14.94 -2.93 3.62
C LYS A 60 -14.72 -1.48 4.05
N LYS A 61 -14.62 -1.21 5.35
CA LYS A 61 -14.34 0.14 5.83
C LYS A 61 -12.87 0.48 5.64
N ALA A 62 -12.62 1.75 5.36
CA ALA A 62 -11.28 2.29 5.33
C ALA A 62 -10.64 2.22 6.73
N SER A 63 -9.32 2.19 6.75
CA SER A 63 -8.55 2.30 7.99
C SER A 63 -8.87 3.61 8.71
N ASP A 64 -8.94 3.57 10.04
CA ASP A 64 -8.98 4.78 10.86
C ASP A 64 -7.55 5.34 10.98
N CYS A 65 -7.15 6.03 9.91
CA CYS A 65 -5.80 6.58 9.80
C CYS A 65 -5.52 7.63 10.87
N ASP A 66 -6.51 8.44 11.22
CA ASP A 66 -6.35 9.51 12.20
C ASP A 66 -6.15 8.94 13.61
N ALA A 67 -6.90 7.88 13.99
CA ALA A 67 -6.70 7.21 15.27
C ALA A 67 -5.30 6.57 15.42
N PHE A 68 -4.74 5.99 14.34
CA PHE A 68 -3.34 5.54 14.35
C PHE A 68 -2.38 6.71 14.57
N CYS A 69 -2.58 7.77 13.80
CA CYS A 69 -1.74 8.97 13.85
C CYS A 69 -1.73 9.57 15.25
N ASP A 70 -2.89 9.76 15.86
CA ASP A 70 -3.01 10.32 17.21
C ASP A 70 -2.27 9.45 18.22
N LYS A 71 -2.56 8.15 18.24
CA LYS A 71 -1.99 7.23 19.23
C LYS A 71 -0.47 7.05 19.10
N TYR A 72 0.07 6.87 17.88
CA TYR A 72 1.46 6.46 17.68
C TYR A 72 2.41 7.63 17.33
N ILE A 73 1.89 8.74 16.81
CA ILE A 73 2.73 9.86 16.40
C ILE A 73 2.51 11.05 17.32
N VAL A 74 1.26 11.47 17.57
CA VAL A 74 0.97 12.68 18.36
C VAL A 74 1.17 12.44 19.83
N ASP A 75 0.51 11.43 20.41
CA ASP A 75 0.54 11.14 21.84
C ASP A 75 1.93 10.67 22.30
N ARG A 76 2.62 9.89 21.45
CA ARG A 76 3.95 9.36 21.72
C ARG A 76 5.12 10.26 21.29
N LYS A 77 4.87 11.49 20.87
CA LYS A 77 5.89 12.40 20.35
C LYS A 77 7.14 12.53 21.23
N LYS A 78 6.99 12.48 22.56
CA LYS A 78 8.09 12.57 23.51
C LYS A 78 8.81 11.23 23.75
N GLU A 79 8.23 10.13 23.32
CA GLU A 79 8.74 8.77 23.50
C GLU A 79 9.55 8.31 22.28
N ILE A 80 9.31 8.90 21.12
CA ILE A 80 10.02 8.58 19.87
C ILE A 80 11.50 8.99 20.02
N GLN A 81 12.40 8.00 19.93
CA GLN A 81 13.81 8.15 20.30
C GLN A 81 14.74 8.35 19.11
N SER A 82 14.30 8.06 17.88
CA SER A 82 15.15 8.13 16.71
C SER A 82 14.42 8.64 15.46
N ALA A 83 15.20 9.14 14.50
CA ALA A 83 14.68 9.52 13.19
C ALA A 83 14.13 8.30 12.42
N GLU A 84 14.75 7.12 12.60
CA GLU A 84 14.27 5.86 12.01
C GLU A 84 12.90 5.46 12.56
N GLU A 85 12.72 5.48 13.89
CA GLU A 85 11.43 5.19 14.54
C GLU A 85 10.34 6.14 14.04
N PHE A 86 10.63 7.43 14.03
CA PHE A 86 9.69 8.44 13.57
C PHE A 86 9.30 8.22 12.11
N ALA A 87 10.27 8.00 11.24
CA ALA A 87 10.03 7.73 9.83
C ALA A 87 9.24 6.42 9.62
N PHE A 88 9.52 5.40 10.45
CA PHE A 88 8.76 4.16 10.44
C PHE A 88 7.28 4.39 10.78
N LEU A 89 6.97 5.16 11.80
CA LEU A 89 5.59 5.47 12.18
C LEU A 89 4.88 6.29 11.09
N LEU A 90 5.58 7.24 10.46
CA LEU A 90 5.04 7.96 9.29
C LEU A 90 4.83 7.03 8.09
N GLY A 91 5.72 6.05 7.86
CA GLY A 91 5.58 5.03 6.83
C GLY A 91 4.37 4.13 7.09
N TYR A 92 4.16 3.72 8.34
CA TYR A 92 2.97 2.96 8.74
C TYR A 92 1.68 3.76 8.44
N TYR A 93 1.66 5.03 8.84
CA TYR A 93 0.55 5.93 8.54
C TYR A 93 0.32 6.10 7.03
N ALA A 94 1.38 6.25 6.25
CA ALA A 94 1.31 6.32 4.78
C ALA A 94 0.72 5.04 4.16
N HIS A 95 1.04 3.86 4.69
CA HIS A 95 0.41 2.60 4.26
C HIS A 95 -1.11 2.64 4.48
N LEU A 96 -1.56 3.05 5.67
CA LEU A 96 -2.99 3.12 5.99
C LEU A 96 -3.72 4.10 5.06
N LEU A 97 -3.14 5.28 4.82
CA LEU A 97 -3.66 6.27 3.87
C LEU A 97 -3.74 5.70 2.45
N THR A 98 -2.71 4.98 2.01
CA THR A 98 -2.65 4.34 0.69
C THR A 98 -3.75 3.30 0.53
N ASP A 99 -3.94 2.44 1.52
CA ASP A 99 -5.00 1.41 1.48
C ASP A 99 -6.40 2.04 1.49
N ALA A 100 -6.62 3.09 2.29
CA ALA A 100 -7.87 3.84 2.30
C ALA A 100 -8.14 4.50 0.93
N ALA A 101 -7.14 5.18 0.36
CA ALA A 101 -7.22 5.79 -0.97
C ALA A 101 -7.49 4.73 -2.05
N PHE A 102 -6.83 3.57 -1.98
CA PHE A 102 -7.05 2.48 -2.93
C PHE A 102 -8.47 1.91 -2.84
N GLN A 103 -9.01 1.75 -1.62
CA GLN A 103 -10.39 1.30 -1.44
C GLN A 103 -11.41 2.30 -1.99
N ALA A 104 -11.19 3.60 -1.84
CA ALA A 104 -12.03 4.64 -2.43
C ALA A 104 -11.90 4.61 -3.97
N PHE A 105 -10.68 4.61 -4.48
CA PHE A 105 -10.38 4.62 -5.90
C PHE A 105 -11.01 3.45 -6.66
N ILE A 106 -10.88 2.21 -6.17
CA ILE A 106 -11.44 1.05 -6.89
C ILE A 106 -12.97 1.02 -6.92
N ARG A 107 -13.64 1.80 -6.07
CA ARG A 107 -15.11 1.92 -5.98
C ARG A 107 -15.64 3.25 -6.50
N ASP A 108 -14.78 4.12 -6.96
CA ASP A 108 -15.19 5.35 -7.63
C ASP A 108 -16.11 5.04 -8.81
N GLU A 109 -17.26 5.72 -8.87
CA GLU A 109 -18.32 5.40 -9.83
C GLU A 109 -17.87 5.60 -11.29
N ASP A 110 -17.13 6.68 -11.56
CA ASP A 110 -16.67 6.98 -12.92
C ASP A 110 -15.65 5.96 -13.39
N ARG A 111 -14.76 5.55 -12.48
CA ARG A 111 -13.79 4.49 -12.73
C ARG A 111 -14.46 3.13 -12.92
N VAL A 112 -15.48 2.80 -12.11
CA VAL A 112 -16.24 1.56 -12.26
C VAL A 112 -16.94 1.55 -13.61
N ARG A 113 -17.60 2.63 -14.01
CA ARG A 113 -18.22 2.78 -15.35
C ARG A 113 -17.20 2.65 -16.47
N ALA A 114 -16.01 3.22 -16.32
CA ALA A 114 -14.94 3.07 -17.32
C ALA A 114 -14.45 1.63 -17.45
N ALA A 115 -14.28 0.92 -16.33
CA ALA A 115 -13.95 -0.50 -16.32
C ALA A 115 -15.07 -1.35 -16.96
N TRP A 116 -16.33 -1.02 -16.66
CA TRP A 116 -17.50 -1.72 -17.21
C TRP A 116 -17.57 -1.61 -18.73
N ARG A 117 -17.37 -0.43 -19.30
CA ARG A 117 -17.29 -0.25 -20.77
C ARG A 117 -16.21 -1.14 -21.41
N ARG A 118 -15.07 -1.32 -20.72
CA ARG A 118 -14.01 -2.22 -21.20
C ARG A 118 -14.41 -3.69 -21.10
N ILE A 119 -15.21 -4.07 -20.10
CA ILE A 119 -15.79 -5.40 -19.94
C ILE A 119 -16.79 -5.68 -21.07
N GLU A 120 -17.72 -4.77 -21.32
CA GLU A 120 -18.72 -4.91 -22.39
C GLU A 120 -18.10 -5.02 -23.77
N ALA A 121 -17.01 -4.30 -24.01
CA ALA A 121 -16.25 -4.36 -25.27
C ALA A 121 -15.39 -5.63 -25.43
N ASP A 122 -15.25 -6.41 -24.36
CA ASP A 122 -14.46 -7.63 -24.35
C ASP A 122 -15.23 -8.82 -24.92
N ALA A 123 -14.63 -9.58 -25.84
CA ALA A 123 -15.31 -10.68 -26.55
C ALA A 123 -15.79 -11.81 -25.63
N GLU A 124 -15.11 -12.04 -24.49
CA GLU A 124 -15.44 -13.10 -23.53
C GLU A 124 -16.30 -12.56 -22.38
N LEU A 125 -15.92 -11.39 -21.84
CA LEU A 125 -16.56 -10.82 -20.66
C LEU A 125 -17.85 -10.08 -20.98
N GLY A 126 -17.98 -9.49 -22.18
CA GLY A 126 -19.19 -8.77 -22.60
C GLY A 126 -20.44 -9.63 -22.54
N PRO A 127 -20.49 -10.81 -23.18
CA PRO A 127 -21.63 -11.72 -23.04
C PRO A 127 -21.88 -12.19 -21.59
N ALA A 128 -20.80 -12.38 -20.80
CA ALA A 128 -20.92 -12.83 -19.42
C ALA A 128 -21.44 -11.74 -18.47
N SER A 129 -21.28 -10.46 -18.81
CA SER A 129 -21.73 -9.32 -17.98
C SER A 129 -23.17 -8.88 -18.29
N ALA A 130 -23.81 -9.44 -19.32
CA ALA A 130 -25.12 -9.02 -19.78
C ALA A 130 -26.19 -9.11 -18.66
N GLY A 131 -26.84 -7.99 -18.36
CA GLY A 131 -27.86 -7.88 -17.33
C GLY A 131 -27.34 -7.82 -15.88
N MET A 132 -26.03 -7.75 -15.67
CA MET A 132 -25.46 -7.57 -14.34
C MET A 132 -25.34 -6.08 -13.98
N GLU A 133 -25.23 -5.79 -12.68
CA GLU A 133 -25.05 -4.42 -12.17
C GLU A 133 -23.61 -3.92 -12.39
N GLU A 134 -23.48 -2.65 -12.77
CA GLU A 134 -22.19 -1.96 -12.92
C GLU A 134 -21.55 -1.61 -11.57
N THR A 135 -21.13 -2.63 -10.83
CA THR A 135 -20.50 -2.43 -9.51
C THR A 135 -19.12 -3.08 -9.43
N TRP A 136 -18.27 -2.55 -8.56
CA TRP A 136 -16.96 -3.17 -8.30
C TRP A 136 -17.09 -4.61 -7.77
N ASP A 137 -18.15 -4.90 -7.02
CA ASP A 137 -18.37 -6.25 -6.48
C ASP A 137 -18.71 -7.25 -7.60
N VAL A 138 -19.47 -6.85 -8.61
CA VAL A 138 -19.71 -7.68 -9.80
C VAL A 138 -18.45 -7.83 -10.66
N ILE A 139 -17.67 -6.76 -10.84
CA ILE A 139 -16.37 -6.85 -11.55
C ILE A 139 -15.46 -7.89 -10.89
N LYS A 140 -15.45 -7.98 -9.54
CA LYS A 140 -14.66 -8.99 -8.82
C LYS A 140 -15.16 -10.43 -9.04
N GLN A 141 -16.43 -10.61 -9.32
CA GLN A 141 -17.00 -11.93 -9.66
C GLN A 141 -16.61 -12.33 -11.08
N LEU A 142 -16.72 -11.39 -12.03
CA LEU A 142 -16.37 -11.62 -13.44
C LEU A 142 -14.88 -11.85 -13.65
N ILE A 143 -14.02 -11.11 -12.94
CA ILE A 143 -12.56 -11.14 -13.11
C ILE A 143 -11.90 -11.51 -11.79
N PRO A 144 -11.41 -12.76 -11.64
CA PRO A 144 -10.77 -13.24 -10.43
C PRO A 144 -9.60 -12.36 -9.97
N LYS A 145 -9.33 -12.34 -8.65
CA LYS A 145 -8.25 -11.55 -8.05
C LYS A 145 -6.90 -11.79 -8.76
N ARG A 146 -6.58 -13.04 -9.08
CA ARG A 146 -5.34 -13.40 -9.77
C ARG A 146 -5.19 -12.63 -11.09
N GLU A 147 -6.25 -12.57 -11.91
CA GLU A 147 -6.22 -11.88 -13.19
C GLU A 147 -6.13 -10.36 -13.05
N ARG A 148 -6.79 -9.80 -12.04
CA ARG A 148 -6.66 -8.36 -11.74
C ARG A 148 -5.24 -8.02 -11.30
N MET A 149 -4.63 -8.85 -10.45
CA MET A 149 -3.25 -8.64 -9.95
C MET A 149 -2.18 -8.83 -11.02
N ARG A 150 -2.34 -9.78 -11.95
CA ARG A 150 -1.38 -9.96 -13.05
C ARG A 150 -1.10 -8.66 -13.81
N ARG A 151 -2.13 -7.85 -14.03
CA ARG A 151 -2.01 -6.56 -14.73
C ARG A 151 -1.27 -5.51 -13.91
N ILE A 152 -1.51 -5.48 -12.61
CA ILE A 152 -0.77 -4.61 -11.69
C ILE A 152 0.70 -5.03 -11.66
N TYR A 153 1.00 -6.31 -11.57
CA TYR A 153 2.38 -6.82 -11.55
C TYR A 153 3.19 -6.47 -12.81
N VAL A 154 2.55 -6.32 -13.96
CA VAL A 154 3.25 -5.81 -15.16
C VAL A 154 3.75 -4.38 -14.92
N ILE A 155 2.89 -3.49 -14.43
CA ILE A 155 3.25 -2.09 -14.17
C ILE A 155 4.30 -2.00 -13.06
N GLU A 156 4.16 -2.78 -12.01
CA GLU A 156 5.10 -2.84 -10.90
C GLU A 156 6.46 -3.39 -11.31
N GLY A 157 6.47 -4.42 -12.15
CA GLY A 157 7.72 -4.99 -12.69
C GLY A 157 8.46 -4.01 -13.61
N GLU A 158 7.71 -3.24 -14.42
CA GLU A 158 8.27 -2.16 -15.23
C GLU A 158 8.85 -1.07 -14.33
N TYR A 159 8.11 -0.65 -13.30
CA TYR A 159 8.61 0.35 -12.34
C TYR A 159 9.92 -0.09 -11.70
N LEU A 160 9.99 -1.30 -11.16
CA LEU A 160 11.21 -1.78 -10.49
C LEU A 160 12.41 -1.93 -11.44
N ARG A 161 12.16 -2.26 -12.71
CA ARG A 161 13.22 -2.29 -13.74
C ARG A 161 13.75 -0.89 -14.01
N ASP A 162 12.88 0.10 -14.08
CA ASP A 162 13.20 1.48 -14.44
C ASP A 162 13.71 2.29 -13.23
N HIS A 163 13.48 1.79 -11.98
CA HIS A 163 13.92 2.40 -10.72
C HIS A 163 14.71 1.40 -9.86
N PRO A 164 15.96 1.10 -10.23
CA PRO A 164 16.80 0.14 -9.48
C PRO A 164 17.16 0.64 -8.07
N ASP A 165 16.95 1.92 -7.79
CA ASP A 165 17.10 2.58 -6.50
C ASP A 165 15.82 2.60 -5.67
N SER A 166 14.72 1.97 -6.13
CA SER A 166 13.47 1.87 -5.37
C SER A 166 13.71 1.29 -3.97
N GLY A 167 13.03 1.87 -2.97
CA GLY A 167 13.05 1.36 -1.60
C GLY A 167 12.64 -0.10 -1.46
N TYR A 168 11.83 -0.62 -2.38
CA TYR A 168 11.52 -2.04 -2.40
C TYR A 168 12.76 -2.90 -2.64
N LEU A 169 13.62 -2.51 -3.58
CA LEU A 169 14.84 -3.22 -3.93
C LEU A 169 15.99 -2.98 -2.95
N THR A 170 16.10 -1.75 -2.43
CA THR A 170 17.27 -1.32 -1.63
C THR A 170 17.07 -1.45 -0.13
N GLU A 171 15.84 -1.28 0.36
CA GLU A 171 15.54 -1.28 1.79
C GLU A 171 14.75 -2.53 2.24
N ILE A 172 13.82 -3.03 1.42
CA ILE A 172 12.92 -4.11 1.83
C ILE A 172 13.53 -5.49 1.55
N LEU A 173 13.84 -5.80 0.29
CA LEU A 173 14.32 -7.15 -0.08
C LEU A 173 15.61 -7.58 0.64
N PRO A 174 16.61 -6.71 0.88
CA PRO A 174 17.83 -7.08 1.58
C PRO A 174 17.70 -7.02 3.11
N LEU A 175 16.55 -6.65 3.67
CA LEU A 175 16.38 -6.42 5.10
C LEU A 175 16.50 -7.73 5.88
N THR A 176 17.49 -7.81 6.78
CA THR A 176 17.75 -8.97 7.63
C THR A 176 17.48 -8.73 9.12
N GLN A 177 17.35 -7.47 9.54
CA GLN A 177 17.03 -7.06 10.90
C GLN A 177 16.39 -5.68 10.92
N PHE A 178 15.42 -5.48 11.80
CA PHE A 178 14.76 -4.19 12.04
C PHE A 178 14.20 -4.17 13.46
N PRO A 179 14.21 -3.02 14.18
CA PRO A 179 13.62 -2.90 15.51
C PRO A 179 12.09 -3.05 15.47
N ASP A 180 11.52 -3.56 16.57
CA ASP A 180 10.07 -3.70 16.74
C ASP A 180 9.49 -2.42 17.35
N TYR A 181 9.07 -1.47 16.52
CA TYR A 181 8.50 -0.19 16.94
C TYR A 181 6.98 -0.22 17.20
N ILE A 182 6.31 -1.31 16.85
CA ILE A 182 4.86 -1.51 17.05
C ILE A 182 4.64 -2.62 18.08
N ASP A 183 3.98 -2.29 19.18
CA ASP A 183 3.79 -3.14 20.35
C ASP A 183 2.89 -4.37 20.12
N TYR A 184 2.02 -4.35 19.12
CA TYR A 184 1.14 -5.48 18.80
C TYR A 184 1.67 -6.40 17.71
N LEU A 185 2.74 -6.05 17.00
CA LEU A 185 3.38 -6.97 16.07
C LEU A 185 4.30 -7.95 16.83
N PRO A 186 4.28 -9.24 16.52
CA PRO A 186 5.22 -10.19 17.11
C PRO A 186 6.67 -9.81 16.79
N THR A 187 7.56 -10.06 17.74
CA THR A 187 8.99 -9.79 17.58
C THR A 187 9.55 -10.40 16.30
N GLY A 188 10.22 -9.59 15.49
CA GLY A 188 10.81 -10.00 14.21
C GLY A 188 9.79 -10.30 13.10
N ALA A 189 8.50 -9.99 13.29
CA ALA A 189 7.45 -10.28 12.31
C ALA A 189 7.70 -9.62 10.95
N ILE A 190 8.28 -8.40 10.92
CA ILE A 190 8.59 -7.67 9.69
C ILE A 190 9.59 -8.45 8.84
N VAL A 191 10.74 -8.79 9.41
CA VAL A 191 11.79 -9.54 8.69
C VAL A 191 11.29 -10.91 8.26
N ARG A 192 10.55 -11.61 9.13
CA ARG A 192 9.92 -12.87 8.77
C ARG A 192 8.99 -12.74 7.58
N LYS A 193 8.14 -11.70 7.56
CA LYS A 193 7.17 -11.49 6.48
C LYS A 193 7.85 -11.19 5.14
N ILE A 194 8.98 -10.51 5.14
CA ILE A 194 9.75 -10.29 3.92
C ILE A 194 10.20 -11.63 3.31
N GLY A 195 10.62 -12.60 4.12
CA GLY A 195 10.93 -13.94 3.65
C GLY A 195 9.75 -14.68 3.02
N VAL A 196 8.53 -14.28 3.35
CA VAL A 196 7.28 -14.90 2.85
C VAL A 196 6.72 -14.15 1.64
N MET A 197 6.73 -12.81 1.66
CA MET A 197 6.07 -11.95 0.68
C MET A 197 7.03 -11.10 -0.16
N GLY A 198 8.31 -11.04 0.20
CA GLY A 198 9.33 -10.29 -0.52
C GLY A 198 9.73 -10.97 -1.82
N TYR A 199 8.92 -10.84 -2.86
CA TYR A 199 9.18 -11.40 -4.18
C TYR A 199 9.14 -10.31 -5.25
N LEU A 200 9.91 -10.50 -6.30
CA LEU A 200 9.83 -9.63 -7.48
C LEU A 200 8.59 -9.98 -8.29
N PRO A 201 7.74 -8.99 -8.61
CA PRO A 201 6.66 -9.21 -9.56
C PRO A 201 7.24 -9.73 -10.87
N LYS A 202 6.68 -10.83 -11.38
CA LYS A 202 7.04 -11.36 -12.70
C LYS A 202 6.09 -10.75 -13.71
N PRO A 203 6.54 -9.81 -14.56
CA PRO A 203 5.74 -9.30 -15.65
C PRO A 203 5.33 -10.46 -16.56
N ASP A 204 4.07 -10.49 -16.93
CA ASP A 204 3.57 -11.44 -17.91
C ASP A 204 3.42 -10.70 -19.25
N GLU A 205 4.31 -10.96 -20.19
CA GLU A 205 4.35 -10.31 -21.51
C GLU A 205 3.06 -10.54 -22.32
N ASN A 206 2.29 -11.57 -21.97
CA ASN A 206 1.00 -11.84 -22.61
C ASN A 206 -0.15 -10.98 -22.08
N VAL A 207 0.09 -10.17 -21.03
CA VAL A 207 -0.92 -9.25 -20.51
C VAL A 207 -0.96 -7.97 -21.33
N THR A 208 -1.78 -7.97 -22.38
CA THR A 208 -1.96 -6.81 -23.26
C THR A 208 -3.19 -5.98 -22.94
N ARG A 209 -4.12 -6.50 -22.13
CA ARG A 209 -5.44 -5.88 -21.87
C ARG A 209 -5.60 -5.52 -20.42
N PHE A 210 -5.78 -4.23 -20.15
CA PHE A 210 -5.98 -3.65 -18.80
C PHE A 210 -7.46 -3.32 -18.58
N ILE A 211 -8.29 -4.35 -18.35
CA ILE A 211 -9.75 -4.22 -18.30
C ILE A 211 -10.22 -3.55 -17.02
N THR A 212 -9.82 -4.08 -15.85
CA THR A 212 -10.29 -3.58 -14.55
C THR A 212 -9.71 -2.23 -14.18
N MET A 213 -8.54 -1.90 -14.69
CA MET A 213 -7.81 -0.68 -14.40
C MET A 213 -6.84 -0.42 -15.56
N SER A 214 -6.89 0.76 -16.18
CA SER A 214 -5.92 1.14 -17.20
C SER A 214 -4.60 1.55 -16.57
N ARG A 215 -3.53 1.60 -17.38
CA ARG A 215 -2.21 2.12 -16.93
C ARG A 215 -2.31 3.57 -16.46
N GLU A 216 -3.12 4.38 -17.15
CA GLU A 216 -3.35 5.77 -16.82
C GLU A 216 -4.08 5.92 -15.49
N GLU A 217 -5.16 5.16 -15.28
CA GLU A 217 -5.88 5.14 -14.00
C GLU A 217 -4.97 4.75 -12.84
N TYR A 218 -4.08 3.76 -13.04
CA TYR A 218 -3.14 3.35 -12.00
C TYR A 218 -2.07 4.42 -11.72
N ARG A 219 -1.52 5.06 -12.76
CA ARG A 219 -0.56 6.16 -12.61
C ARG A 219 -1.17 7.32 -11.84
N THR A 220 -2.36 7.77 -12.25
CA THR A 220 -3.11 8.83 -11.57
C THR A 220 -3.39 8.49 -10.10
N PHE A 221 -3.73 7.23 -9.82
CA PHE A 221 -3.90 6.77 -8.44
C PHE A 221 -2.60 6.93 -7.63
N VAL A 222 -1.47 6.50 -8.16
CA VAL A 222 -0.16 6.61 -7.47
C VAL A 222 0.19 8.08 -7.24
N GLU A 223 0.08 8.94 -8.26
CA GLU A 223 0.39 10.36 -8.19
C GLU A 223 -0.50 11.08 -7.15
N ASN A 224 -1.82 10.87 -7.21
CA ASN A 224 -2.76 11.47 -6.25
C ASN A 224 -2.52 10.97 -4.82
N THR A 225 -2.12 9.71 -4.66
CA THR A 225 -1.84 9.16 -3.34
C THR A 225 -0.52 9.69 -2.77
N ILE A 226 0.49 9.93 -3.60
CA ILE A 226 1.72 10.64 -3.18
C ILE A 226 1.36 12.03 -2.63
N GLU A 227 0.55 12.82 -3.36
CA GLU A 227 0.13 14.15 -2.90
C GLU A 227 -0.68 14.09 -1.59
N LEU A 228 -1.60 13.13 -1.46
CA LEU A 228 -2.35 12.89 -0.23
C LEU A 228 -1.42 12.62 0.95
N VAL A 229 -0.47 11.69 0.78
CA VAL A 229 0.48 11.34 1.85
C VAL A 229 1.35 12.53 2.21
N LEU A 230 1.86 13.27 1.20
CA LEU A 230 2.66 14.48 1.42
C LEU A 230 1.90 15.53 2.22
N GLU A 231 0.64 15.81 1.87
CA GLU A 231 -0.22 16.73 2.61
C GLU A 231 -0.34 16.31 4.08
N LYS A 232 -0.69 15.05 4.33
CA LYS A 232 -0.94 14.51 5.66
C LYS A 232 0.31 14.49 6.56
N ILE A 233 1.48 14.12 6.00
CA ILE A 233 2.72 14.02 6.79
C ILE A 233 3.47 15.36 6.91
N SER A 234 3.21 16.33 6.05
CA SER A 234 3.90 17.64 6.07
C SER A 234 3.79 18.35 7.41
N VAL A 235 2.66 18.24 8.08
CA VAL A 235 2.40 18.81 9.41
C VAL A 235 3.47 18.36 10.43
N PHE A 236 3.88 17.10 10.36
CA PHE A 236 4.88 16.52 11.27
C PHE A 236 6.31 16.88 10.86
N LEU A 237 6.58 16.97 9.56
CA LEU A 237 7.93 17.24 9.05
C LEU A 237 8.38 18.69 9.27
N PHE A 238 7.45 19.65 9.30
CA PHE A 238 7.76 21.02 9.70
C PHE A 238 8.22 21.13 11.16
N GLN A 239 7.79 20.23 12.03
CA GLN A 239 8.21 20.20 13.43
C GLN A 239 9.64 19.70 13.61
N ILE A 240 10.11 18.74 12.79
CA ILE A 240 11.50 18.25 12.84
C ILE A 240 12.49 19.35 12.47
N ARG A 241 12.20 20.16 11.45
CA ARG A 241 13.09 21.26 11.04
C ARG A 241 13.28 22.33 12.10
N LYS A 242 12.36 22.46 13.06
CA LYS A 242 12.52 23.37 14.20
C LYS A 242 13.44 22.80 15.26
N VAL A 243 13.34 21.50 15.56
CA VAL A 243 14.14 20.83 16.59
C VAL A 243 15.61 20.67 16.18
N GLN A 244 15.92 20.56 14.89
CA GLN A 244 17.30 20.47 14.39
C GLN A 244 18.02 21.82 14.28
N LYS A 245 17.32 22.94 14.53
CA LYS A 245 17.87 24.30 14.49
C LYS A 245 18.04 24.93 15.88
N GLU A 246 17.60 24.24 16.93
CA GLU A 246 17.85 24.57 18.33
C GLU A 246 18.97 23.68 18.92
#